data_c547c11123cbd42fb497ec1d937976a1
#
_entry.id   c547c11123cbd42fb497ec1d937976a1
#
_cell.length_a   1.000
_cell.length_b   1.000
_cell.length_c   1.000
_cell.angle_alpha   90.00
_cell.angle_beta   90.00
_cell.angle_gamma   90.00
#
_symmetry.space_group_name_H-M   'P 1'
#
loop_
_entity.id
_entity.type
_entity.pdbx_description
1 polymer ?
#
loop_
_entity_poly.entity_id
_entity_poly.type
_entity_poly.pdbx_seq_one_letter_code
_entity_poly.pdbx_strand_id
1 'polypeptide(L)'
;VHQEVSLIATIAVSFVCAAILGYIADRLRLPPLVGYLLAGIAMGPMTPGFVADTELASQLAEMGVILLMFGVGLHFSTADLLAVRGIAVPGALARIAIVTLIGIGLANWWGWGLGAGIVFGLSLSVASTVVLLKALEERNLLNSASGRVAVGWLIVEDLAMVLALVLLPALAGLLGGHAADGAGAGLPLPMTIALTLLKVGAFAVMAIFLGPKIVPWLLTLVARTGSRELFTLTVLAIALGIAFGSAAIFGVSFALGAFFAGVVMSESNLSHRAAADSLPLQNAFSVLFFVSVGMLFDPSILVRQPMAVISALALIIVGKAIISFLIVVLLRYPIGMALTVSGGLAQIGEFSFILASLGVSLGLLPTDGKDIILGSAIISIILNPLVCAGAEVLHTRVHTRWPVLSNHFGRRRHEALGRELEKIRAINEAREHQHQLEMQELIETFPLFAKVDEDSQEELLLLFRPKSALPGERVIRKGDRGDGLYFLSSGAVEVQLPDGPIPLEPGAFFGEMALLSGGRRTADVVAVDFCQFLVLERRDFNMFTAKHPILRQAVSEMARERTEMNVMRQQRSQPSSVAS
;
A
#
# COMPACT_ATOMS: atom_id res chain seq x y z
N VAL A 1 12.87 -6.70 35.31
CA VAL A 1 12.94 -8.11 34.86
C VAL A 1 11.55 -8.68 34.60
N HIS A 2 10.53 -8.46 35.48
CA HIS A 2 9.17 -8.99 35.25
C HIS A 2 8.45 -8.37 34.02
N GLN A 3 8.63 -7.10 33.72
CA GLN A 3 8.02 -6.44 32.57
C GLN A 3 8.64 -6.88 31.23
N GLU A 4 9.95 -7.11 31.18
CA GLU A 4 10.62 -7.56 29.92
C GLU A 4 10.22 -8.99 29.54
N VAL A 5 10.04 -9.86 30.52
CA VAL A 5 9.55 -11.24 30.30
C VAL A 5 8.09 -11.23 29.85
N SER A 6 7.29 -10.27 30.34
CA SER A 6 5.88 -10.11 29.95
C SER A 6 5.73 -9.73 28.49
N LEU A 7 6.53 -8.80 27.95
CA LEU A 7 6.47 -8.40 26.55
C LEU A 7 6.81 -9.56 25.60
N ILE A 8 7.94 -10.23 25.86
CA ILE A 8 8.39 -11.36 25.01
C ILE A 8 7.36 -12.50 25.07
N ALA A 9 6.87 -12.83 26.28
CA ALA A 9 5.86 -13.87 26.45
C ALA A 9 4.56 -13.51 25.72
N THR A 10 4.07 -12.27 25.86
CA THR A 10 2.85 -11.80 25.20
C THR A 10 2.98 -11.92 23.67
N ILE A 11 4.08 -11.43 23.08
CA ILE A 11 4.29 -11.52 21.63
C ILE A 11 4.44 -12.98 21.18
N ALA A 12 5.26 -13.77 21.85
CA ALA A 12 5.52 -15.15 21.44
C ALA A 12 4.27 -16.02 21.52
N VAL A 13 3.52 -15.94 22.63
CA VAL A 13 2.27 -16.70 22.78
C VAL A 13 1.22 -16.19 21.81
N SER A 14 1.13 -14.87 21.54
CA SER A 14 0.24 -14.30 20.53
C SER A 14 0.49 -14.90 19.15
N PHE A 15 1.76 -14.94 18.69
CA PHE A 15 2.08 -15.53 17.39
C PHE A 15 1.81 -17.03 17.34
N VAL A 16 2.15 -17.78 18.40
CA VAL A 16 1.90 -19.23 18.42
C VAL A 16 0.41 -19.53 18.38
N CYS A 17 -0.39 -18.89 19.24
CA CYS A 17 -1.85 -19.09 19.26
C CYS A 17 -2.50 -18.63 17.96
N ALA A 18 -2.10 -17.47 17.42
CA ALA A 18 -2.59 -16.96 16.17
C ALA A 18 -2.26 -17.90 15.00
N ALA A 19 -1.05 -18.44 14.93
CA ALA A 19 -0.64 -19.39 13.90
C ALA A 19 -1.48 -20.68 13.96
N ILE A 20 -1.67 -21.24 15.15
CA ILE A 20 -2.45 -22.47 15.34
C ILE A 20 -3.93 -22.24 14.98
N LEU A 21 -4.57 -21.22 15.59
CA LEU A 21 -5.99 -20.96 15.39
C LEU A 21 -6.27 -20.37 13.99
N GLY A 22 -5.34 -19.58 13.43
CA GLY A 22 -5.40 -19.12 12.05
C GLY A 22 -5.34 -20.27 11.06
N TYR A 23 -4.44 -21.24 11.28
CA TYR A 23 -4.39 -22.47 10.47
C TYR A 23 -5.67 -23.30 10.58
N ILE A 24 -6.24 -23.45 11.79
CA ILE A 24 -7.52 -24.15 11.99
C ILE A 24 -8.64 -23.42 11.26
N ALA A 25 -8.71 -22.10 11.36
CA ALA A 25 -9.70 -21.30 10.65
C ALA A 25 -9.59 -21.49 9.12
N ASP A 26 -8.40 -21.44 8.57
CA ASP A 26 -8.14 -21.65 7.14
C ASP A 26 -8.55 -23.06 6.68
N ARG A 27 -8.25 -24.09 7.49
CA ARG A 27 -8.73 -25.47 7.25
C ARG A 27 -10.25 -25.60 7.24
N LEU A 28 -10.94 -24.77 8.03
CA LEU A 28 -12.40 -24.69 8.07
C LEU A 28 -12.97 -23.79 6.96
N ARG A 29 -12.14 -23.29 6.04
CA ARG A 29 -12.49 -22.34 4.99
C ARG A 29 -13.02 -21.01 5.52
N LEU A 30 -12.55 -20.60 6.69
CA LEU A 30 -12.80 -19.29 7.26
C LEU A 30 -11.58 -18.38 7.03
N PRO A 31 -11.78 -17.06 6.98
CA PRO A 31 -10.65 -16.12 6.97
C PRO A 31 -9.74 -16.35 8.20
N PRO A 32 -8.41 -16.40 8.05
CA PRO A 32 -7.46 -16.57 9.17
C PRO A 32 -7.62 -15.54 10.29
N LEU A 33 -8.14 -14.36 9.96
CA LEU A 33 -8.50 -13.28 10.88
C LEU A 33 -9.41 -13.77 12.04
N VAL A 34 -10.35 -14.68 11.76
CA VAL A 34 -11.21 -15.29 12.79
C VAL A 34 -10.34 -16.05 13.81
N GLY A 35 -9.34 -16.79 13.33
CA GLY A 35 -8.41 -17.49 14.20
C GLY A 35 -7.58 -16.54 15.07
N TYR A 36 -7.16 -15.40 14.53
CA TYR A 36 -6.40 -14.38 15.28
C TYR A 36 -7.23 -13.74 16.39
N LEU A 37 -8.49 -13.41 16.12
CA LEU A 37 -9.44 -12.91 17.13
C LEU A 37 -9.71 -13.95 18.20
N LEU A 38 -9.92 -15.21 17.83
CA LEU A 38 -10.10 -16.31 18.78
C LEU A 38 -8.85 -16.56 19.62
N ALA A 39 -7.65 -16.43 19.06
CA ALA A 39 -6.40 -16.48 19.81
C ALA A 39 -6.35 -15.39 20.89
N GLY A 40 -6.75 -14.17 20.54
CA GLY A 40 -6.88 -13.08 21.49
C GLY A 40 -7.87 -13.38 22.60
N ILE A 41 -9.06 -13.89 22.29
CA ILE A 41 -10.07 -14.29 23.29
C ILE A 41 -9.51 -15.34 24.23
N ALA A 42 -8.80 -16.34 23.69
CA ALA A 42 -8.20 -17.42 24.49
C ALA A 42 -7.11 -16.92 25.46
N MET A 43 -6.44 -15.81 25.13
CA MET A 43 -5.38 -15.19 25.94
C MET A 43 -5.88 -14.00 26.76
N GLY A 44 -7.12 -13.62 26.58
CA GLY A 44 -7.74 -12.47 27.24
C GLY A 44 -8.06 -12.73 28.71
N PRO A 45 -8.27 -11.66 29.50
CA PRO A 45 -8.53 -11.75 30.94
C PRO A 45 -9.83 -12.48 31.30
N MET A 46 -10.74 -12.65 30.34
CA MET A 46 -12.04 -13.33 30.53
C MET A 46 -11.96 -14.84 30.34
N THR A 47 -10.83 -15.37 29.88
CA THR A 47 -10.61 -16.80 29.65
C THR A 47 -9.59 -17.34 30.67
N PRO A 48 -9.89 -18.45 31.38
CA PRO A 48 -8.93 -19.01 32.32
C PRO A 48 -7.69 -19.58 31.61
N GLY A 49 -6.50 -19.22 32.08
CA GLY A 49 -5.24 -19.67 31.48
C GLY A 49 -4.15 -18.63 31.53
N PHE A 50 -3.33 -18.55 30.46
CA PHE A 50 -2.33 -17.51 30.33
C PHE A 50 -3.03 -16.18 29.98
N VAL A 51 -2.89 -15.21 30.87
CA VAL A 51 -3.38 -13.85 30.64
C VAL A 51 -2.23 -12.99 30.16
N ALA A 52 -2.32 -12.50 28.95
CA ALA A 52 -1.37 -11.56 28.39
C ALA A 52 -1.55 -10.16 29.01
N ASP A 53 -0.49 -9.38 28.98
CA ASP A 53 -0.51 -7.99 29.44
C ASP A 53 -1.36 -7.13 28.49
N THR A 54 -2.51 -6.68 28.97
CA THR A 54 -3.48 -5.92 28.16
C THR A 54 -3.00 -4.52 27.78
N GLU A 55 -2.12 -3.90 28.59
CA GLU A 55 -1.55 -2.59 28.30
C GLU A 55 -0.53 -2.70 27.16
N LEU A 56 0.37 -3.68 27.23
CA LEU A 56 1.30 -4.01 26.16
C LEU A 56 0.56 -4.43 24.87
N ALA A 57 -0.50 -5.22 25.02
CA ALA A 57 -1.33 -5.60 23.90
C ALA A 57 -1.96 -4.39 23.19
N SER A 58 -2.43 -3.38 23.95
CA SER A 58 -2.96 -2.14 23.37
C SER A 58 -1.91 -1.35 22.60
N GLN A 59 -0.68 -1.23 23.13
CA GLN A 59 0.42 -0.54 22.44
C GLN A 59 0.84 -1.28 21.15
N LEU A 60 0.88 -2.61 21.18
CA LEU A 60 1.15 -3.43 20.01
C LEU A 60 0.03 -3.31 18.97
N ALA A 61 -1.22 -3.16 19.42
CA ALA A 61 -2.36 -2.91 18.54
C ALA A 61 -2.23 -1.56 17.80
N GLU A 62 -1.79 -0.51 18.48
CA GLU A 62 -1.54 0.80 17.83
C GLU A 62 -0.48 0.71 16.75
N MET A 63 0.63 0.02 17.00
CA MET A 63 1.65 -0.25 15.98
C MET A 63 1.08 -1.05 14.81
N GLY A 64 0.23 -2.05 15.11
CA GLY A 64 -0.49 -2.82 14.10
C GLY A 64 -1.40 -1.94 13.23
N VAL A 65 -2.15 -1.03 13.83
CA VAL A 65 -3.01 -0.07 13.11
C VAL A 65 -2.18 0.85 12.21
N ILE A 66 -1.06 1.39 12.70
CA ILE A 66 -0.20 2.26 11.90
C ILE A 66 0.28 1.52 10.65
N LEU A 67 0.84 0.32 10.81
CA LEU A 67 1.36 -0.44 9.66
C LEU A 67 0.25 -0.95 8.74
N LEU A 68 -0.92 -1.31 9.28
CA LEU A 68 -2.09 -1.67 8.49
C LEU A 68 -2.55 -0.50 7.63
N MET A 69 -2.70 0.68 8.21
CA MET A 69 -3.12 1.90 7.50
C MET A 69 -2.11 2.36 6.46
N PHE A 70 -0.82 2.25 6.77
CA PHE A 70 0.24 2.47 5.80
C PHE A 70 0.10 1.53 4.59
N GLY A 71 -0.14 0.24 4.82
CA GLY A 71 -0.37 -0.73 3.74
C GLY A 71 -1.62 -0.44 2.92
N VAL A 72 -2.74 -0.06 3.56
CA VAL A 72 -3.95 0.38 2.86
C VAL A 72 -3.66 1.58 1.96
N GLY A 73 -2.92 2.59 2.49
CA GLY A 73 -2.50 3.75 1.70
C GLY A 73 -1.58 3.39 0.53
N LEU A 74 -0.67 2.44 0.73
CA LEU A 74 0.28 1.99 -0.29
C LEU A 74 -0.39 1.27 -1.47
N HIS A 75 -1.48 0.56 -1.21
CA HIS A 75 -2.29 -0.11 -2.24
C HIS A 75 -3.41 0.77 -2.80
N PHE A 76 -3.51 2.03 -2.36
CA PHE A 76 -4.53 2.94 -2.84
C PHE A 76 -4.27 3.36 -4.29
N SER A 77 -5.19 2.98 -5.19
CA SER A 77 -5.16 3.37 -6.60
C SER A 77 -6.20 4.46 -6.88
N THR A 78 -5.72 5.67 -7.14
CA THR A 78 -6.57 6.80 -7.54
C THR A 78 -7.26 6.54 -8.88
N ALA A 79 -6.60 5.86 -9.81
CA ALA A 79 -7.13 5.54 -11.14
C ALA A 79 -8.31 4.56 -11.07
N ASP A 80 -8.19 3.49 -10.27
CA ASP A 80 -9.26 2.50 -10.10
C ASP A 80 -10.49 3.11 -9.42
N LEU A 81 -10.27 3.97 -8.41
CA LEU A 81 -11.37 4.68 -7.77
C LEU A 81 -12.09 5.62 -8.74
N LEU A 82 -11.35 6.36 -9.57
CA LEU A 82 -11.92 7.26 -10.56
C LEU A 82 -12.78 6.52 -11.60
N ALA A 83 -12.40 5.28 -11.98
CA ALA A 83 -13.17 4.45 -12.90
C ALA A 83 -14.57 4.10 -12.37
N VAL A 84 -14.67 3.77 -11.09
CA VAL A 84 -15.91 3.31 -10.47
C VAL A 84 -16.62 4.38 -9.64
N ARG A 85 -16.10 5.61 -9.60
CA ARG A 85 -16.60 6.72 -8.75
C ARG A 85 -18.09 6.98 -8.86
N GLY A 86 -18.66 6.78 -10.06
CA GLY A 86 -20.09 7.04 -10.34
C GLY A 86 -21.05 6.12 -9.57
N ILE A 87 -20.58 4.98 -9.08
CA ILE A 87 -21.34 4.06 -8.24
C ILE A 87 -20.73 3.93 -6.84
N ALA A 88 -19.39 3.89 -6.73
CA ALA A 88 -18.70 3.67 -5.47
C ALA A 88 -18.92 4.82 -4.49
N VAL A 89 -18.75 6.08 -4.93
CA VAL A 89 -18.88 7.24 -4.03
C VAL A 89 -20.32 7.43 -3.53
N PRO A 90 -21.35 7.59 -4.39
CA PRO A 90 -22.70 7.77 -3.90
C PRO A 90 -23.22 6.53 -3.15
N GLY A 91 -22.78 5.33 -3.55
CA GLY A 91 -23.18 4.08 -2.94
C GLY A 91 -22.64 3.93 -1.51
N ALA A 92 -21.34 4.12 -1.33
CA ALA A 92 -20.69 4.03 -0.03
C ALA A 92 -21.24 5.09 0.95
N LEU A 93 -21.32 6.35 0.52
CA LEU A 93 -21.84 7.43 1.37
C LEU A 93 -23.31 7.22 1.76
N ALA A 94 -24.16 6.79 0.82
CA ALA A 94 -25.55 6.49 1.11
C ALA A 94 -25.66 5.32 2.10
N ARG A 95 -24.87 4.25 1.92
CA ARG A 95 -24.86 3.11 2.84
C ARG A 95 -24.39 3.50 4.23
N ILE A 96 -23.27 4.23 4.34
CA ILE A 96 -22.79 4.75 5.62
C ILE A 96 -23.88 5.55 6.32
N ALA A 97 -24.50 6.50 5.62
CA ALA A 97 -25.56 7.34 6.20
C ALA A 97 -26.77 6.49 6.68
N ILE A 98 -27.29 5.61 5.84
CA ILE A 98 -28.47 4.80 6.17
C ILE A 98 -28.16 3.85 7.33
N VAL A 99 -27.04 3.12 7.30
CA VAL A 99 -26.66 2.19 8.37
C VAL A 99 -26.39 2.94 9.67
N THR A 100 -25.75 4.11 9.60
CA THR A 100 -25.54 4.95 10.79
C THR A 100 -26.86 5.43 11.39
N LEU A 101 -27.81 5.88 10.57
CA LEU A 101 -29.13 6.26 11.06
C LEU A 101 -29.89 5.11 11.74
N ILE A 102 -29.83 3.90 11.16
CA ILE A 102 -30.43 2.71 11.78
C ILE A 102 -29.68 2.36 13.09
N GLY A 103 -28.34 2.45 13.09
CA GLY A 103 -27.52 2.24 14.28
C GLY A 103 -27.84 3.23 15.41
N ILE A 104 -28.08 4.51 15.08
CA ILE A 104 -28.56 5.52 16.04
C ILE A 104 -29.93 5.10 16.59
N GLY A 105 -30.84 4.63 15.73
CA GLY A 105 -32.15 4.14 16.15
C GLY A 105 -32.06 2.97 17.13
N LEU A 106 -31.20 1.98 16.85
CA LEU A 106 -30.95 0.83 17.73
C LEU A 106 -30.33 1.26 19.06
N ALA A 107 -29.31 2.11 19.02
CA ALA A 107 -28.65 2.63 20.22
C ALA A 107 -29.64 3.43 21.11
N ASN A 108 -30.46 4.26 20.49
CA ASN A 108 -31.50 5.01 21.21
C ASN A 108 -32.57 4.07 21.82
N TRP A 109 -32.93 2.99 21.13
CA TRP A 109 -33.83 1.97 21.68
C TRP A 109 -33.25 1.27 22.92
N TRP A 110 -31.91 1.11 22.98
CA TRP A 110 -31.21 0.59 24.17
C TRP A 110 -30.95 1.65 25.23
N GLY A 111 -31.38 2.90 25.02
CA GLY A 111 -31.20 4.01 25.97
C GLY A 111 -29.83 4.66 25.90
N TRP A 112 -29.08 4.44 24.83
CA TRP A 112 -27.79 5.10 24.64
C TRP A 112 -27.96 6.52 24.07
N GLY A 113 -27.01 7.40 24.39
CA GLY A 113 -27.01 8.76 23.86
C GLY A 113 -26.71 8.83 22.35
N LEU A 114 -26.96 10.00 21.75
CA LEU A 114 -26.74 10.24 20.32
C LEU A 114 -25.29 9.94 19.89
N GLY A 115 -24.30 10.34 20.70
CA GLY A 115 -22.89 10.08 20.43
C GLY A 115 -22.58 8.60 20.32
N ALA A 116 -23.11 7.80 21.24
CA ALA A 116 -22.99 6.33 21.20
C ALA A 116 -23.62 5.76 19.93
N GLY A 117 -24.81 6.24 19.56
CA GLY A 117 -25.50 5.81 18.36
C GLY A 117 -24.75 6.12 17.07
N ILE A 118 -24.10 7.28 16.98
CA ILE A 118 -23.28 7.67 15.83
C ILE A 118 -22.05 6.74 15.73
N VAL A 119 -21.30 6.58 16.82
CA VAL A 119 -20.12 5.69 16.82
C VAL A 119 -20.50 4.26 16.51
N PHE A 120 -21.55 3.75 17.13
CA PHE A 120 -22.06 2.40 16.89
C PHE A 120 -22.49 2.22 15.43
N GLY A 121 -23.31 3.12 14.90
CA GLY A 121 -23.79 3.03 13.52
C GLY A 121 -22.68 3.17 12.48
N LEU A 122 -21.73 4.07 12.67
CA LEU A 122 -20.54 4.17 11.84
C LEU A 122 -19.71 2.90 11.88
N SER A 123 -19.48 2.33 13.08
CA SER A 123 -18.75 1.08 13.22
C SER A 123 -19.43 -0.08 12.50
N LEU A 124 -20.75 -0.17 12.51
CA LEU A 124 -21.49 -1.21 11.79
C LEU A 124 -21.51 -0.99 10.28
N SER A 125 -21.31 0.24 9.80
CA SER A 125 -21.44 0.56 8.37
C SER A 125 -20.30 0.02 7.52
N VAL A 126 -19.10 -0.12 8.04
CA VAL A 126 -17.89 -0.48 7.30
C VAL A 126 -17.78 -1.97 7.05
N ALA A 127 -17.26 -2.36 5.89
CA ALA A 127 -16.94 -3.74 5.57
C ALA A 127 -15.43 -3.99 5.63
N SER A 128 -15.01 -5.25 5.81
CA SER A 128 -13.61 -5.65 5.82
C SER A 128 -13.07 -5.80 4.40
N THR A 129 -11.95 -5.15 4.13
CA THR A 129 -11.21 -5.25 2.88
C THR A 129 -10.67 -6.66 2.69
N VAL A 130 -10.08 -7.26 3.74
CA VAL A 130 -9.49 -8.60 3.70
C VAL A 130 -10.53 -9.67 3.39
N VAL A 131 -11.69 -9.61 4.07
CA VAL A 131 -12.77 -10.60 3.87
C VAL A 131 -13.40 -10.50 2.49
N LEU A 132 -13.62 -9.27 2.00
CA LEU A 132 -14.17 -9.06 0.65
C LEU A 132 -13.20 -9.55 -0.43
N LEU A 133 -11.92 -9.16 -0.36
CA LEU A 133 -10.93 -9.57 -1.36
C LEU A 133 -10.83 -11.09 -1.43
N LYS A 134 -10.71 -11.78 -0.28
CA LYS A 134 -10.70 -13.25 -0.24
C LYS A 134 -11.98 -13.85 -0.85
N ALA A 135 -13.16 -13.31 -0.52
CA ALA A 135 -14.42 -13.79 -1.08
C ALA A 135 -14.54 -13.59 -2.59
N LEU A 136 -13.95 -12.52 -3.14
CA LEU A 136 -13.90 -12.26 -4.60
C LEU A 136 -12.86 -13.13 -5.30
N GLU A 137 -11.68 -13.34 -4.70
CA GLU A 137 -10.63 -14.21 -5.22
C GLU A 137 -11.08 -15.65 -5.34
N GLU A 138 -11.68 -16.23 -4.29
CA GLU A 138 -12.21 -17.60 -4.27
C GLU A 138 -13.26 -17.85 -5.36
N ARG A 139 -13.92 -16.78 -5.84
CA ARG A 139 -14.92 -16.82 -6.92
C ARG A 139 -14.41 -16.36 -8.27
N ASN A 140 -13.14 -16.02 -8.39
CA ASN A 140 -12.54 -15.43 -9.59
C ASN A 140 -13.28 -14.14 -10.08
N LEU A 141 -13.82 -13.36 -9.15
CA LEU A 141 -14.56 -12.14 -9.43
C LEU A 141 -13.78 -10.85 -9.20
N LEU A 142 -12.55 -10.93 -8.68
CA LEU A 142 -11.74 -9.74 -8.33
C LEU A 142 -11.56 -8.80 -9.53
N ASN A 143 -11.23 -9.32 -10.69
CA ASN A 143 -11.03 -8.56 -11.92
C ASN A 143 -12.32 -8.29 -12.72
N SER A 144 -13.48 -8.75 -12.23
CA SER A 144 -14.77 -8.47 -12.86
C SER A 144 -15.23 -7.04 -12.57
N ALA A 145 -16.16 -6.51 -13.40
CA ALA A 145 -16.76 -5.20 -13.15
C ALA A 145 -17.44 -5.13 -11.76
N SER A 146 -18.07 -6.22 -11.30
CA SER A 146 -18.68 -6.29 -9.97
C SER A 146 -17.65 -6.27 -8.85
N GLY A 147 -16.53 -6.98 -9.02
CA GLY A 147 -15.41 -6.98 -8.06
C GLY A 147 -14.78 -5.60 -7.94
N ARG A 148 -14.45 -4.96 -9.04
CA ARG A 148 -13.87 -3.60 -9.05
C ARG A 148 -14.80 -2.56 -8.43
N VAL A 149 -16.11 -2.66 -8.63
CA VAL A 149 -17.10 -1.80 -7.97
C VAL A 149 -17.11 -2.08 -6.46
N ALA A 150 -17.08 -3.33 -6.03
CA ALA A 150 -17.08 -3.68 -4.60
C ALA A 150 -15.79 -3.19 -3.92
N VAL A 151 -14.64 -3.35 -4.56
CA VAL A 151 -13.35 -2.83 -4.05
C VAL A 151 -13.35 -1.30 -4.01
N GLY A 152 -13.78 -0.64 -5.08
CA GLY A 152 -13.88 0.82 -5.11
C GLY A 152 -14.85 1.37 -4.07
N TRP A 153 -15.93 0.63 -3.76
CA TRP A 153 -16.86 0.99 -2.69
C TRP A 153 -16.18 0.92 -1.32
N LEU A 154 -15.41 -0.15 -1.05
CA LEU A 154 -14.61 -0.26 0.17
C LEU A 154 -13.61 0.89 0.33
N ILE A 155 -12.88 1.23 -0.73
CA ILE A 155 -11.91 2.34 -0.69
C ILE A 155 -12.59 3.63 -0.23
N VAL A 156 -13.81 3.91 -0.72
CA VAL A 156 -14.58 5.09 -0.28
C VAL A 156 -15.00 4.98 1.18
N GLU A 157 -15.39 3.78 1.63
CA GLU A 157 -15.74 3.55 3.04
C GLU A 157 -14.55 3.74 3.96
N ASP A 158 -13.41 3.16 3.60
CA ASP A 158 -12.16 3.29 4.35
C ASP A 158 -11.74 4.76 4.46
N LEU A 159 -11.82 5.51 3.35
CA LEU A 159 -11.54 6.95 3.35
C LEU A 159 -12.53 7.74 4.22
N ALA A 160 -13.83 7.39 4.17
CA ALA A 160 -14.84 8.01 5.02
C ALA A 160 -14.60 7.68 6.52
N MET A 161 -14.12 6.47 6.83
CA MET A 161 -13.78 6.10 8.21
C MET A 161 -12.52 6.78 8.71
N VAL A 162 -11.51 6.93 7.88
CA VAL A 162 -10.33 7.74 8.20
C VAL A 162 -10.76 9.17 8.54
N LEU A 163 -11.67 9.75 7.76
CA LEU A 163 -12.23 11.07 8.06
C LEU A 163 -13.05 11.08 9.39
N ALA A 164 -13.85 10.05 9.64
CA ALA A 164 -14.61 9.91 10.89
C ALA A 164 -13.69 9.80 12.11
N LEU A 165 -12.59 9.02 12.02
CA LEU A 165 -11.59 8.91 13.09
C LEU A 165 -10.92 10.25 13.43
N VAL A 166 -10.77 11.11 12.45
CA VAL A 166 -10.21 12.46 12.65
C VAL A 166 -11.24 13.43 13.25
N LEU A 167 -12.47 13.38 12.77
CA LEU A 167 -13.53 14.30 13.22
C LEU A 167 -14.11 13.92 14.58
N LEU A 168 -14.13 12.64 14.92
CA LEU A 168 -14.76 12.15 16.15
C LEU A 168 -14.17 12.76 17.44
N PRO A 169 -12.84 12.85 17.63
CA PRO A 169 -12.26 13.54 18.79
C PRO A 169 -12.65 15.02 18.88
N ALA A 170 -12.71 15.71 17.73
CA ALA A 170 -13.09 17.12 17.68
C ALA A 170 -14.58 17.35 18.01
N LEU A 171 -15.43 16.37 17.69
CA LEU A 171 -16.87 16.41 17.91
C LEU A 171 -17.28 15.78 19.25
N ALA A 172 -16.36 15.14 19.98
CA ALA A 172 -16.66 14.35 21.16
C ALA A 172 -17.40 15.16 22.23
N GLY A 173 -16.95 16.38 22.51
CA GLY A 173 -17.62 17.25 23.46
C GLY A 173 -19.08 17.62 23.10
N LEU A 174 -19.40 17.72 21.78
CA LEU A 174 -20.77 17.93 21.30
C LEU A 174 -21.66 16.70 21.46
N LEU A 175 -21.03 15.56 21.30
CA LEU A 175 -21.71 14.27 21.29
C LEU A 175 -21.88 13.70 22.71
N GLY A 176 -21.50 14.45 23.76
CA GLY A 176 -21.63 14.06 25.14
C GLY A 176 -20.45 13.23 25.69
N GLY A 177 -19.34 13.20 24.98
CA GLY A 177 -18.10 12.56 25.41
C GLY A 177 -17.10 13.54 26.04
N HIS A 178 -15.90 13.05 26.34
CA HIS A 178 -14.79 13.85 26.87
C HIS A 178 -14.07 14.54 25.70
N ALA A 179 -13.84 15.85 25.81
CA ALA A 179 -12.98 16.53 24.86
C ALA A 179 -11.56 15.98 24.97
N ALA A 180 -10.89 15.72 23.84
CA ALA A 180 -9.51 15.31 23.84
C ALA A 180 -8.63 16.39 24.49
N ASP A 181 -7.75 15.99 25.42
CA ASP A 181 -6.81 16.89 26.07
C ASP A 181 -5.97 17.62 25.04
N GLY A 182 -6.06 18.97 25.05
CA GLY A 182 -5.30 19.82 24.11
C GLY A 182 -6.09 20.42 22.92
N ALA A 183 -7.30 19.96 22.62
CA ALA A 183 -8.11 20.58 21.57
C ALA A 183 -8.96 21.70 22.14
N GLY A 184 -8.37 22.92 22.26
CA GLY A 184 -9.14 24.18 22.40
C GLY A 184 -9.88 24.35 23.71
N ALA A 185 -9.28 24.01 24.85
CA ALA A 185 -9.84 24.34 26.17
C ALA A 185 -10.16 25.84 26.25
N GLY A 186 -11.45 26.19 26.16
CA GLY A 186 -11.94 27.57 26.23
C GLY A 186 -12.33 28.23 24.90
N LEU A 187 -12.17 27.58 23.75
CA LEU A 187 -12.61 28.13 22.47
C LEU A 187 -14.07 27.75 22.16
N PRO A 188 -14.84 28.66 21.50
CA PRO A 188 -16.16 28.30 20.99
C PRO A 188 -16.09 27.12 20.03
N LEU A 189 -17.05 26.22 20.11
CA LEU A 189 -17.12 25.00 19.31
C LEU A 189 -16.88 25.17 17.80
N PRO A 190 -17.51 26.14 17.09
CA PRO A 190 -17.27 26.34 15.65
C PRO A 190 -15.78 26.67 15.39
N MET A 191 -15.11 27.32 16.33
CA MET A 191 -13.69 27.65 16.24
C MET A 191 -12.81 26.39 16.43
N THR A 192 -13.19 25.49 17.34
CA THR A 192 -12.50 24.21 17.55
C THR A 192 -12.61 23.34 16.31
N ILE A 193 -13.80 23.21 15.73
CA ILE A 193 -14.02 22.48 14.48
C ILE A 193 -13.23 23.11 13.32
N ALA A 194 -13.31 24.41 13.16
CA ALA A 194 -12.58 25.12 12.11
C ALA A 194 -11.06 24.94 12.24
N LEU A 195 -10.53 25.02 13.45
CA LEU A 195 -9.11 24.81 13.73
C LEU A 195 -8.68 23.37 13.46
N THR A 196 -9.49 22.38 13.84
CA THR A 196 -9.23 20.96 13.55
C THR A 196 -9.24 20.70 12.04
N LEU A 197 -10.25 21.19 11.33
CA LEU A 197 -10.31 21.08 9.87
C LEU A 197 -9.14 21.80 9.19
N LEU A 198 -8.72 22.95 9.72
CA LEU A 198 -7.55 23.68 9.22
C LEU A 198 -6.27 22.87 9.43
N LYS A 199 -6.06 22.27 10.61
CA LYS A 199 -4.89 21.43 10.91
C LYS A 199 -4.85 20.20 10.01
N VAL A 200 -5.97 19.49 9.86
CA VAL A 200 -6.10 18.33 8.97
C VAL A 200 -5.90 18.73 7.52
N GLY A 201 -6.51 19.84 7.09
CA GLY A 201 -6.32 20.38 5.75
C GLY A 201 -4.87 20.78 5.48
N ALA A 202 -4.22 21.44 6.43
CA ALA A 202 -2.80 21.80 6.33
C ALA A 202 -1.91 20.56 6.24
N PHE A 203 -2.17 19.53 7.05
CA PHE A 203 -1.48 18.24 6.95
C PHE A 203 -1.70 17.60 5.58
N ALA A 204 -2.94 17.50 5.10
CA ALA A 204 -3.26 16.89 3.81
C ALA A 204 -2.58 17.66 2.66
N VAL A 205 -2.62 18.98 2.66
CA VAL A 205 -1.92 19.83 1.68
C VAL A 205 -0.41 19.58 1.73
N MET A 206 0.18 19.56 2.93
CA MET A 206 1.60 19.27 3.10
C MET A 206 1.94 17.88 2.57
N ALA A 207 1.16 16.86 2.91
CA ALA A 207 1.38 15.48 2.47
C ALA A 207 1.28 15.35 0.93
N ILE A 208 0.29 15.99 0.30
CA ILE A 208 0.07 15.93 -1.15
C ILE A 208 1.15 16.71 -1.94
N PHE A 209 1.62 17.86 -1.43
CA PHE A 209 2.57 18.72 -2.18
C PHE A 209 4.05 18.44 -1.86
N LEU A 210 4.39 18.18 -0.59
CA LEU A 210 5.77 17.88 -0.17
C LEU A 210 6.07 16.37 -0.23
N GLY A 211 5.10 15.54 0.10
CA GLY A 211 5.24 14.09 0.14
C GLY A 211 5.82 13.51 -1.15
N PRO A 212 5.19 13.75 -2.33
CA PRO A 212 5.66 13.22 -3.62
C PRO A 212 7.05 13.73 -4.05
N LYS A 213 7.58 14.76 -3.40
CA LYS A 213 8.95 15.27 -3.65
C LYS A 213 9.97 14.67 -2.69
N ILE A 214 9.64 14.67 -1.38
CA ILE A 214 10.58 14.28 -0.33
C ILE A 214 10.70 12.75 -0.24
N VAL A 215 9.58 12.03 -0.25
CA VAL A 215 9.57 10.57 -0.05
C VAL A 215 10.28 9.84 -1.19
N PRO A 216 9.99 10.08 -2.49
CA PRO A 216 10.73 9.44 -3.58
C PRO A 216 12.20 9.82 -3.60
N TRP A 217 12.54 11.09 -3.29
CA TRP A 217 13.92 11.52 -3.19
C TRP A 217 14.68 10.75 -2.10
N LEU A 218 14.10 10.62 -0.91
CA LEU A 218 14.69 9.88 0.21
C LEU A 218 14.84 8.39 -0.11
N LEU A 219 13.80 7.77 -0.67
CA LEU A 219 13.83 6.37 -1.09
C LEU A 219 14.91 6.12 -2.15
N THR A 220 15.02 7.00 -3.15
CA THR A 220 16.04 6.90 -4.19
C THR A 220 17.44 7.06 -3.61
N LEU A 221 17.62 8.02 -2.67
CA LEU A 221 18.90 8.22 -1.98
C LEU A 221 19.34 6.95 -1.25
N VAL A 222 18.42 6.29 -0.56
CA VAL A 222 18.70 5.07 0.20
C VAL A 222 18.80 3.84 -0.71
N ALA A 223 17.96 3.72 -1.73
CA ALA A 223 18.06 2.63 -2.73
C ALA A 223 19.44 2.59 -3.39
N ARG A 224 20.05 3.76 -3.63
CA ARG A 224 21.42 3.87 -4.17
C ARG A 224 22.51 3.31 -3.25
N THR A 225 22.23 3.07 -1.97
CA THR A 225 23.19 2.39 -1.07
C THR A 225 23.27 0.90 -1.33
N GLY A 226 22.29 0.31 -2.02
CA GLY A 226 22.17 -1.13 -2.29
C GLY A 226 21.86 -1.98 -1.07
N SER A 227 21.68 -1.38 0.11
CA SER A 227 21.33 -2.10 1.33
C SER A 227 19.82 -2.29 1.42
N ARG A 228 19.38 -3.54 1.33
CA ARG A 228 17.97 -3.90 1.51
C ARG A 228 17.48 -3.58 2.93
N GLU A 229 18.32 -3.84 3.93
CA GLU A 229 18.02 -3.53 5.33
C GLU A 229 17.76 -2.03 5.55
N LEU A 230 18.66 -1.18 5.00
CA LEU A 230 18.52 0.26 5.10
C LEU A 230 17.29 0.77 4.33
N PHE A 231 16.97 0.16 3.21
CA PHE A 231 15.77 0.51 2.44
C PHE A 231 14.50 0.19 3.23
N THR A 232 14.37 -1.05 3.74
CA THR A 232 13.23 -1.46 4.58
C THR A 232 13.10 -0.59 5.82
N LEU A 233 14.22 -0.31 6.52
CA LEU A 233 14.23 0.60 7.67
C LEU A 233 13.72 2.00 7.29
N THR A 234 14.12 2.52 6.13
CA THR A 234 13.68 3.84 5.66
C THR A 234 12.19 3.87 5.34
N VAL A 235 11.65 2.81 4.72
CA VAL A 235 10.21 2.67 4.48
C VAL A 235 9.43 2.73 5.81
N LEU A 236 9.88 1.99 6.80
CA LEU A 236 9.28 1.99 8.15
C LEU A 236 9.45 3.34 8.86
N ALA A 237 10.63 3.96 8.74
CA ALA A 237 10.89 5.28 9.32
C ALA A 237 9.98 6.36 8.71
N ILE A 238 9.69 6.29 7.40
CA ILE A 238 8.74 7.17 6.73
C ILE A 238 7.32 6.90 7.26
N ALA A 239 6.88 5.64 7.30
CA ALA A 239 5.55 5.27 7.77
C ALA A 239 5.30 5.73 9.21
N LEU A 240 6.18 5.33 10.13
CA LEU A 240 6.08 5.66 11.55
C LEU A 240 6.38 7.15 11.83
N GLY A 241 7.35 7.73 11.12
CA GLY A 241 7.74 9.13 11.28
C GLY A 241 6.65 10.10 10.83
N ILE A 242 5.98 9.83 9.70
CA ILE A 242 4.83 10.63 9.24
C ILE A 242 3.64 10.41 10.17
N ALA A 243 3.35 9.17 10.61
CA ALA A 243 2.30 8.88 11.55
C ALA A 243 2.49 9.65 12.87
N PHE A 244 3.66 9.54 13.47
CA PHE A 244 4.00 10.22 14.72
C PHE A 244 4.04 11.75 14.53
N GLY A 245 4.71 12.23 13.48
CA GLY A 245 4.83 13.67 13.19
C GLY A 245 3.47 14.33 12.93
N SER A 246 2.56 13.66 12.24
CA SER A 246 1.21 14.14 12.01
C SER A 246 0.41 14.29 13.31
N ALA A 247 0.54 13.35 14.21
CA ALA A 247 -0.09 13.42 15.52
C ALA A 247 0.51 14.53 16.41
N ALA A 248 1.83 14.61 16.47
CA ALA A 248 2.55 15.56 17.32
C ALA A 248 2.37 17.02 16.83
N ILE A 249 2.40 17.27 15.52
CA ILE A 249 2.40 18.63 14.95
C ILE A 249 0.97 19.11 14.67
N PHE A 250 0.15 18.25 14.08
CA PHE A 250 -1.19 18.62 13.60
C PHE A 250 -2.31 18.12 14.51
N GLY A 251 -2.01 17.23 15.47
CA GLY A 251 -3.01 16.62 16.36
C GLY A 251 -3.95 15.66 15.63
N VAL A 252 -3.54 15.09 14.51
CA VAL A 252 -4.29 14.06 13.77
C VAL A 252 -3.94 12.66 14.30
N SER A 253 -4.80 11.67 14.03
CA SER A 253 -4.54 10.31 14.48
C SER A 253 -3.32 9.70 13.79
N PHE A 254 -2.59 8.81 14.49
CA PHE A 254 -1.50 8.02 13.90
C PHE A 254 -1.94 7.25 12.65
N ALA A 255 -3.16 6.71 12.68
CA ALA A 255 -3.76 5.97 11.57
C ALA A 255 -3.86 6.80 10.29
N LEU A 256 -4.32 8.07 10.41
CA LEU A 256 -4.40 8.99 9.28
C LEU A 256 -3.02 9.33 8.73
N GLY A 257 -2.08 9.65 9.60
CA GLY A 257 -0.70 9.95 9.20
C GLY A 257 -0.06 8.78 8.44
N ALA A 258 -0.22 7.57 8.94
CA ALA A 258 0.26 6.35 8.29
C ALA A 258 -0.40 6.09 6.93
N PHE A 259 -1.72 6.28 6.82
CA PHE A 259 -2.44 6.18 5.56
C PHE A 259 -1.88 7.13 4.51
N PHE A 260 -1.70 8.42 4.84
CA PHE A 260 -1.10 9.39 3.92
C PHE A 260 0.35 9.07 3.57
N ALA A 261 1.14 8.54 4.51
CA ALA A 261 2.49 8.05 4.22
C ALA A 261 2.47 6.97 3.14
N GLY A 262 1.52 6.03 3.24
CA GLY A 262 1.29 4.98 2.24
C GLY A 262 0.87 5.55 0.88
N VAL A 263 -0.12 6.46 0.86
CA VAL A 263 -0.58 7.12 -0.38
C VAL A 263 0.53 7.89 -1.07
N VAL A 264 1.34 8.65 -0.33
CA VAL A 264 2.48 9.38 -0.89
C VAL A 264 3.52 8.41 -1.46
N MET A 265 3.75 7.29 -0.78
CA MET A 265 4.71 6.28 -1.23
C MET A 265 4.20 5.50 -2.44
N SER A 266 2.88 5.29 -2.60
CA SER A 266 2.28 4.61 -3.75
C SER A 266 2.53 5.34 -5.08
N GLU A 267 2.74 6.65 -5.04
CA GLU A 267 3.08 7.48 -6.21
C GLU A 267 4.58 7.38 -6.60
N SER A 268 5.41 6.69 -5.79
CA SER A 268 6.84 6.50 -6.07
C SER A 268 7.09 5.34 -7.03
N ASN A 269 8.08 5.45 -7.91
CA ASN A 269 8.56 4.35 -8.76
C ASN A 269 9.10 3.16 -7.97
N LEU A 270 9.40 3.34 -6.67
CA LEU A 270 9.85 2.30 -5.75
C LEU A 270 8.73 1.73 -4.89
N SER A 271 7.47 2.06 -5.19
CA SER A 271 6.30 1.64 -4.40
C SER A 271 6.15 0.12 -4.31
N HIS A 272 6.35 -0.60 -5.41
CA HIS A 272 6.28 -2.07 -5.43
C HIS A 272 7.32 -2.70 -4.51
N ARG A 273 8.56 -2.21 -4.55
CA ARG A 273 9.64 -2.68 -3.67
C ARG A 273 9.36 -2.33 -2.20
N ALA A 274 8.89 -1.10 -1.94
CA ALA A 274 8.50 -0.68 -0.60
C ALA A 274 7.36 -1.55 -0.05
N ALA A 275 6.37 -1.89 -0.88
CA ALA A 275 5.28 -2.80 -0.54
C ALA A 275 5.82 -4.20 -0.21
N ALA A 276 6.62 -4.80 -1.10
CA ALA A 276 7.16 -6.14 -0.92
C ALA A 276 8.01 -6.26 0.35
N ASP A 277 8.84 -5.27 0.66
CA ASP A 277 9.72 -5.28 1.83
C ASP A 277 8.99 -4.97 3.14
N SER A 278 7.88 -4.20 3.11
CA SER A 278 7.09 -3.87 4.31
C SER A 278 5.98 -4.89 4.62
N LEU A 279 5.49 -5.62 3.62
CA LEU A 279 4.37 -6.55 3.75
C LEU A 279 4.54 -7.61 4.86
N PRO A 280 5.69 -8.28 5.02
CA PRO A 280 5.88 -9.27 6.10
C PRO A 280 5.71 -8.66 7.48
N LEU A 281 6.23 -7.45 7.69
CA LEU A 281 6.12 -6.76 8.97
C LEU A 281 4.70 -6.25 9.22
N GLN A 282 4.06 -5.69 8.20
CA GLN A 282 2.65 -5.30 8.23
C GLN A 282 1.77 -6.50 8.63
N ASN A 283 1.97 -7.67 8.01
CA ASN A 283 1.23 -8.87 8.32
C ASN A 283 1.44 -9.32 9.77
N ALA A 284 2.68 -9.33 10.25
CA ALA A 284 2.98 -9.70 11.64
C ALA A 284 2.29 -8.77 12.65
N PHE A 285 2.39 -7.46 12.46
CA PHE A 285 1.74 -6.49 13.36
C PHE A 285 0.22 -6.45 13.21
N SER A 286 -0.32 -6.73 12.02
CA SER A 286 -1.76 -6.90 11.84
C SER A 286 -2.29 -8.10 12.64
N VAL A 287 -1.56 -9.22 12.69
CA VAL A 287 -1.92 -10.35 13.56
C VAL A 287 -1.95 -9.93 15.01
N LEU A 288 -0.92 -9.21 15.50
CA LEU A 288 -0.89 -8.70 16.87
C LEU A 288 -2.05 -7.75 17.17
N PHE A 289 -2.43 -6.90 16.22
CA PHE A 289 -3.62 -6.04 16.33
C PHE A 289 -4.88 -6.87 16.55
N PHE A 290 -5.15 -7.88 15.72
CA PHE A 290 -6.36 -8.70 15.84
C PHE A 290 -6.35 -9.54 17.13
N VAL A 291 -5.21 -10.06 17.52
CA VAL A 291 -5.07 -10.76 18.83
C VAL A 291 -5.36 -9.80 19.96
N SER A 292 -4.82 -8.58 19.95
CA SER A 292 -5.08 -7.57 20.99
C SER A 292 -6.56 -7.18 21.06
N VAL A 293 -7.21 -7.00 19.91
CA VAL A 293 -8.66 -6.75 19.84
C VAL A 293 -9.44 -7.92 20.46
N GLY A 294 -9.04 -9.15 20.17
CA GLY A 294 -9.64 -10.34 20.74
C GLY A 294 -9.46 -10.44 22.26
N MET A 295 -8.27 -10.06 22.79
CA MET A 295 -8.00 -10.04 24.24
C MET A 295 -8.93 -9.08 25.01
N LEU A 296 -9.31 -7.98 24.38
CA LEU A 296 -10.16 -6.95 24.98
C LEU A 296 -11.66 -7.25 24.83
N PHE A 297 -12.02 -8.36 24.22
CA PHE A 297 -13.40 -8.77 24.01
C PHE A 297 -13.92 -9.55 25.22
N ASP A 298 -15.11 -9.18 25.70
CA ASP A 298 -15.86 -9.94 26.72
C ASP A 298 -16.90 -10.86 26.08
N PRO A 299 -16.61 -12.17 25.95
CA PRO A 299 -17.57 -13.10 25.33
C PRO A 299 -18.89 -13.22 26.09
N SER A 300 -18.93 -12.85 27.37
CA SER A 300 -20.15 -12.92 28.18
C SER A 300 -21.28 -12.02 27.65
N ILE A 301 -20.94 -11.02 26.79
CA ILE A 301 -21.93 -10.14 26.15
C ILE A 301 -22.94 -10.93 25.30
N LEU A 302 -22.51 -12.05 24.71
CA LEU A 302 -23.35 -12.93 23.90
C LEU A 302 -24.51 -13.54 24.73
N VAL A 303 -24.26 -13.71 26.03
CA VAL A 303 -25.26 -14.27 26.98
C VAL A 303 -25.99 -13.16 27.74
N ARG A 304 -25.25 -12.06 28.11
CA ARG A 304 -25.85 -10.94 28.86
C ARG A 304 -26.82 -10.11 28.02
N GLN A 305 -26.47 -9.87 26.75
CA GLN A 305 -27.25 -8.99 25.85
C GLN A 305 -27.53 -9.65 24.48
N PRO A 306 -28.13 -10.85 24.41
CA PRO A 306 -28.28 -11.59 23.15
C PRO A 306 -29.11 -10.82 22.12
N MET A 307 -30.15 -10.08 22.55
CA MET A 307 -31.00 -9.31 21.62
C MET A 307 -30.24 -8.14 20.99
N ALA A 308 -29.30 -7.50 21.70
CA ALA A 308 -28.47 -6.44 21.15
C ALA A 308 -27.50 -7.01 20.09
N VAL A 309 -26.87 -8.15 20.37
CA VAL A 309 -25.98 -8.83 19.41
C VAL A 309 -26.76 -9.31 18.18
N ILE A 310 -27.95 -9.95 18.36
CA ILE A 310 -28.76 -10.42 17.25
C ILE A 310 -29.24 -9.25 16.38
N SER A 311 -29.67 -8.15 16.97
CA SER A 311 -30.13 -6.98 16.21
C SER A 311 -28.98 -6.29 15.46
N ALA A 312 -27.80 -6.19 16.05
CA ALA A 312 -26.59 -5.71 15.36
C ALA A 312 -26.22 -6.64 14.21
N LEU A 313 -26.21 -7.95 14.45
CA LEU A 313 -25.93 -8.97 13.42
C LEU A 313 -26.97 -8.96 12.29
N ALA A 314 -28.24 -8.80 12.60
CA ALA A 314 -29.30 -8.65 11.61
C ALA A 314 -29.08 -7.40 10.74
N LEU A 315 -28.70 -6.27 11.35
CA LEU A 315 -28.36 -5.08 10.60
C LEU A 315 -27.13 -5.29 9.69
N ILE A 316 -26.11 -5.99 10.18
CA ILE A 316 -24.88 -6.25 9.40
C ILE A 316 -25.18 -7.18 8.22
N ILE A 317 -25.78 -8.34 8.47
CA ILE A 317 -25.95 -9.38 7.45
C ILE A 317 -27.13 -9.06 6.53
N VAL A 318 -28.27 -8.75 7.09
CA VAL A 318 -29.51 -8.56 6.33
C VAL A 318 -29.69 -7.09 5.94
N GLY A 319 -29.57 -6.18 6.90
CA GLY A 319 -29.77 -4.75 6.68
C GLY A 319 -28.79 -4.19 5.65
N LYS A 320 -27.48 -4.38 5.85
CA LYS A 320 -26.46 -3.90 4.91
C LYS A 320 -26.59 -4.55 3.53
N ALA A 321 -26.89 -5.85 3.47
CA ALA A 321 -27.10 -6.54 2.18
C ALA A 321 -28.29 -5.92 1.41
N ILE A 322 -29.42 -5.72 2.06
CA ILE A 322 -30.61 -5.10 1.44
C ILE A 322 -30.31 -3.65 1.03
N ILE A 323 -29.70 -2.86 1.91
CA ILE A 323 -29.36 -1.46 1.64
C ILE A 323 -28.42 -1.37 0.43
N SER A 324 -27.33 -2.15 0.42
CA SER A 324 -26.38 -2.18 -0.70
C SER A 324 -27.04 -2.63 -2.00
N PHE A 325 -27.84 -3.68 -1.95
CA PHE A 325 -28.60 -4.16 -3.10
C PHE A 325 -29.51 -3.07 -3.67
N LEU A 326 -30.33 -2.43 -2.81
CA LEU A 326 -31.25 -1.37 -3.24
C LEU A 326 -30.52 -0.17 -3.82
N ILE A 327 -29.40 0.24 -3.23
CA ILE A 327 -28.59 1.35 -3.76
C ILE A 327 -28.08 1.03 -5.17
N VAL A 328 -27.50 -0.15 -5.39
CA VAL A 328 -26.98 -0.56 -6.71
C VAL A 328 -28.10 -0.61 -7.75
N VAL A 329 -29.26 -1.16 -7.37
CA VAL A 329 -30.45 -1.20 -8.23
C VAL A 329 -30.99 0.22 -8.51
N LEU A 330 -31.07 1.09 -7.50
CA LEU A 330 -31.50 2.49 -7.65
C LEU A 330 -30.57 3.28 -8.57
N LEU A 331 -29.29 3.00 -8.51
CA LEU A 331 -28.28 3.56 -9.41
C LEU A 331 -28.34 2.94 -10.83
N ARG A 332 -29.32 2.04 -11.07
CA ARG A 332 -29.59 1.38 -12.36
C ARG A 332 -28.43 0.53 -12.87
N TYR A 333 -27.77 -0.21 -12.00
CA TYR A 333 -26.80 -1.26 -12.34
C TYR A 333 -27.45 -2.66 -12.33
N PRO A 334 -26.83 -3.66 -12.99
CA PRO A 334 -27.42 -5.01 -13.10
C PRO A 334 -27.68 -5.69 -11.77
N ILE A 335 -28.72 -6.50 -11.70
CA ILE A 335 -29.10 -7.27 -10.50
C ILE A 335 -27.97 -8.21 -10.06
N GLY A 336 -27.24 -8.82 -11.01
CA GLY A 336 -26.08 -9.66 -10.70
C GLY A 336 -25.00 -8.91 -9.94
N MET A 337 -24.65 -7.69 -10.42
CA MET A 337 -23.72 -6.81 -9.71
C MET A 337 -24.24 -6.43 -8.33
N ALA A 338 -25.53 -6.09 -8.22
CA ALA A 338 -26.16 -5.75 -6.95
C ALA A 338 -26.04 -6.88 -5.92
N LEU A 339 -26.27 -8.14 -6.33
CA LEU A 339 -26.14 -9.31 -5.46
C LEU A 339 -24.69 -9.60 -5.06
N THR A 340 -23.75 -9.51 -6.00
CA THR A 340 -22.33 -9.72 -5.71
C THR A 340 -21.80 -8.66 -4.72
N VAL A 341 -22.07 -7.37 -4.98
CA VAL A 341 -21.63 -6.28 -4.11
C VAL A 341 -22.29 -6.38 -2.73
N SER A 342 -23.60 -6.63 -2.68
CA SER A 342 -24.33 -6.71 -1.41
C SER A 342 -23.87 -7.90 -0.55
N GLY A 343 -23.65 -9.07 -1.14
CA GLY A 343 -23.19 -10.26 -0.42
C GLY A 343 -21.77 -10.10 0.13
N GLY A 344 -20.86 -9.57 -0.68
CA GLY A 344 -19.47 -9.34 -0.26
C GLY A 344 -19.32 -8.30 0.85
N LEU A 345 -20.18 -7.27 0.85
CA LEU A 345 -20.15 -6.18 1.83
C LEU A 345 -21.01 -6.43 3.09
N ALA A 346 -21.66 -7.61 3.24
CA ALA A 346 -22.54 -7.94 4.36
C ALA A 346 -21.78 -8.45 5.61
N GLN A 347 -20.71 -7.81 5.96
CA GLN A 347 -19.87 -8.09 7.14
C GLN A 347 -19.23 -6.78 7.61
N ILE A 348 -18.54 -6.75 8.78
CA ILE A 348 -17.84 -5.57 9.27
C ILE A 348 -16.34 -5.82 9.38
N GLY A 349 -15.56 -4.73 9.32
CA GLY A 349 -14.10 -4.77 9.19
C GLY A 349 -13.34 -4.20 10.36
N GLU A 350 -12.03 -4.12 10.18
CA GLU A 350 -11.05 -3.66 11.15
C GLU A 350 -11.25 -2.20 11.60
N PHE A 351 -11.72 -1.32 10.73
CA PHE A 351 -12.04 0.06 11.08
C PHE A 351 -13.14 0.16 12.14
N SER A 352 -14.06 -0.81 12.18
CA SER A 352 -15.10 -0.87 13.19
C SER A 352 -14.51 -1.02 14.60
N PHE A 353 -13.46 -1.81 14.74
CA PHE A 353 -12.77 -2.03 16.02
C PHE A 353 -12.01 -0.78 16.46
N ILE A 354 -11.33 -0.13 15.52
CA ILE A 354 -10.58 1.12 15.77
C ILE A 354 -11.56 2.21 16.21
N LEU A 355 -12.68 2.35 15.48
CA LEU A 355 -13.69 3.36 15.78
C LEU A 355 -14.41 3.09 17.11
N ALA A 356 -14.72 1.83 17.41
CA ALA A 356 -15.31 1.43 18.68
C ALA A 356 -14.37 1.71 19.86
N SER A 357 -13.09 1.36 19.73
CA SER A 357 -12.08 1.63 20.76
C SER A 357 -11.88 3.13 20.99
N LEU A 358 -11.81 3.92 19.92
CA LEU A 358 -11.76 5.38 20.01
C LEU A 358 -13.05 5.94 20.66
N GLY A 359 -14.21 5.41 20.30
CA GLY A 359 -15.48 5.83 20.89
C GLY A 359 -15.54 5.58 22.40
N VAL A 360 -15.00 4.45 22.86
CA VAL A 360 -14.87 4.13 24.30
C VAL A 360 -13.88 5.09 24.98
N SER A 361 -12.72 5.33 24.40
CA SER A 361 -11.70 6.24 24.97
C SER A 361 -12.20 7.68 25.07
N LEU A 362 -13.06 8.11 24.16
CA LEU A 362 -13.70 9.44 24.21
C LEU A 362 -14.95 9.49 25.10
N GLY A 363 -15.31 8.38 25.76
CA GLY A 363 -16.52 8.32 26.60
C GLY A 363 -17.84 8.43 25.82
N LEU A 364 -17.81 8.25 24.50
CA LEU A 364 -18.98 8.29 23.62
C LEU A 364 -19.68 6.94 23.59
N LEU A 365 -18.94 5.83 23.49
CA LEU A 365 -19.51 4.48 23.38
C LEU A 365 -19.32 3.74 24.71
N PRO A 366 -20.34 3.07 25.27
CA PRO A 366 -20.17 2.19 26.40
C PRO A 366 -19.34 0.94 26.03
N THR A 367 -18.66 0.33 27.01
CA THR A 367 -17.87 -0.90 26.78
C THR A 367 -18.69 -2.03 26.19
N ASP A 368 -19.93 -2.22 26.69
CA ASP A 368 -20.88 -3.19 26.11
C ASP A 368 -21.11 -2.94 24.61
N GLY A 369 -21.13 -1.69 24.19
CA GLY A 369 -21.28 -1.32 22.77
C GLY A 369 -20.10 -1.81 21.91
N LYS A 370 -18.87 -1.67 22.43
CA LYS A 370 -17.68 -2.23 21.80
C LYS A 370 -17.76 -3.74 21.70
N ASP A 371 -18.16 -4.41 22.78
CA ASP A 371 -18.26 -5.89 22.80
C ASP A 371 -19.35 -6.41 21.87
N ILE A 372 -20.50 -5.70 21.75
CA ILE A 372 -21.54 -6.03 20.76
C ILE A 372 -20.97 -5.91 19.33
N ILE A 373 -20.21 -4.86 19.02
CA ILE A 373 -19.56 -4.68 17.71
C ILE A 373 -18.59 -5.85 17.44
N LEU A 374 -17.71 -6.17 18.40
CA LEU A 374 -16.74 -7.24 18.25
C LEU A 374 -17.40 -8.60 18.06
N GLY A 375 -18.35 -8.97 18.92
CA GLY A 375 -19.08 -10.23 18.82
C GLY A 375 -19.83 -10.36 17.49
N SER A 376 -20.52 -9.29 17.08
CA SER A 376 -21.22 -9.26 15.80
C SER A 376 -20.26 -9.32 14.60
N ALA A 377 -19.07 -8.73 14.70
CA ALA A 377 -18.04 -8.80 13.67
C ALA A 377 -17.57 -10.24 13.47
N ILE A 378 -17.13 -10.90 14.54
CA ILE A 378 -16.66 -12.28 14.49
C ILE A 378 -17.72 -13.19 13.82
N ILE A 379 -18.96 -13.10 14.29
CA ILE A 379 -20.05 -13.91 13.74
C ILE A 379 -20.32 -13.55 12.28
N SER A 380 -20.34 -12.26 11.91
CA SER A 380 -20.60 -11.84 10.53
C SER A 380 -19.49 -12.27 9.56
N ILE A 381 -18.23 -12.28 9.99
CA ILE A 381 -17.10 -12.77 9.19
C ILE A 381 -17.22 -14.28 8.98
N ILE A 382 -17.55 -15.05 10.03
CA ILE A 382 -17.77 -16.49 9.94
C ILE A 382 -18.92 -16.83 8.99
N LEU A 383 -20.00 -16.05 9.01
CA LEU A 383 -21.18 -16.28 8.18
C LEU A 383 -21.06 -15.71 6.75
N ASN A 384 -20.08 -14.86 6.47
CA ASN A 384 -19.94 -14.19 5.17
C ASN A 384 -19.86 -15.16 3.97
N PRO A 385 -19.12 -16.28 4.00
CA PRO A 385 -19.10 -17.25 2.91
C PRO A 385 -20.51 -17.80 2.58
N LEU A 386 -21.34 -18.02 3.61
CA LEU A 386 -22.72 -18.49 3.44
C LEU A 386 -23.61 -17.41 2.83
N VAL A 387 -23.43 -16.14 3.23
CA VAL A 387 -24.15 -14.99 2.66
C VAL A 387 -23.81 -14.82 1.18
N CYS A 388 -22.54 -14.91 0.84
CA CYS A 388 -22.10 -14.85 -0.55
C CYS A 388 -22.66 -16.03 -1.39
N ALA A 389 -22.64 -17.24 -0.85
CA ALA A 389 -23.24 -18.41 -1.53
C ALA A 389 -24.76 -18.24 -1.72
N GLY A 390 -25.46 -17.71 -0.71
CA GLY A 390 -26.87 -17.36 -0.80
C GLY A 390 -27.16 -16.31 -1.88
N ALA A 391 -26.34 -15.29 -2.00
CA ALA A 391 -26.44 -14.28 -3.05
C ALA A 391 -26.26 -14.87 -4.45
N GLU A 392 -25.35 -15.83 -4.62
CA GLU A 392 -25.10 -16.52 -5.89
C GLU A 392 -26.29 -17.43 -6.28
N VAL A 393 -26.84 -18.20 -5.32
CA VAL A 393 -28.07 -19.00 -5.54
C VAL A 393 -29.22 -18.08 -5.94
N LEU A 394 -29.37 -16.93 -5.27
CA LEU A 394 -30.40 -15.96 -5.61
C LEU A 394 -30.18 -15.36 -7.00
N HIS A 395 -28.95 -15.05 -7.37
CA HIS A 395 -28.60 -14.59 -8.72
C HIS A 395 -29.01 -15.60 -9.78
N THR A 396 -28.67 -16.88 -9.59
CA THR A 396 -29.03 -17.96 -10.52
C THR A 396 -30.56 -18.11 -10.63
N ARG A 397 -31.26 -18.06 -9.50
CA ARG A 397 -32.74 -18.15 -9.50
C ARG A 397 -33.42 -16.97 -10.20
N VAL A 398 -32.95 -15.75 -9.97
CA VAL A 398 -33.45 -14.53 -10.63
C VAL A 398 -33.17 -14.58 -12.13
N HIS A 399 -31.98 -15.01 -12.54
CA HIS A 399 -31.62 -15.13 -13.93
C HIS A 399 -32.46 -16.17 -14.67
N THR A 400 -32.75 -17.32 -14.05
CA THR A 400 -33.57 -18.40 -14.64
C THR A 400 -35.05 -18.05 -14.68
N ARG A 401 -35.60 -17.40 -13.63
CA ARG A 401 -37.05 -17.13 -13.52
C ARG A 401 -37.46 -15.84 -14.24
N TRP A 402 -36.60 -14.85 -14.31
CA TRP A 402 -36.86 -13.54 -14.94
C TRP A 402 -35.72 -13.09 -15.84
N PRO A 403 -35.39 -13.80 -16.92
CA PRO A 403 -34.24 -13.53 -17.78
C PRO A 403 -34.29 -12.14 -18.44
N VAL A 404 -35.51 -11.67 -18.80
CA VAL A 404 -35.71 -10.35 -19.41
C VAL A 404 -35.32 -9.23 -18.44
N LEU A 405 -35.75 -9.35 -17.19
CA LEU A 405 -35.42 -8.35 -16.16
C LEU A 405 -33.93 -8.36 -15.84
N SER A 406 -33.33 -9.55 -15.73
CA SER A 406 -31.91 -9.72 -15.43
C SER A 406 -31.03 -9.18 -16.55
N ASN A 407 -31.39 -9.37 -17.82
CA ASN A 407 -30.53 -9.03 -18.97
C ASN A 407 -30.69 -7.57 -19.44
N HIS A 408 -31.89 -6.97 -19.25
CA HIS A 408 -32.13 -5.61 -19.74
C HIS A 408 -31.92 -4.55 -18.68
N PHE A 409 -32.10 -4.90 -17.38
CA PHE A 409 -31.95 -3.94 -16.30
C PHE A 409 -30.47 -3.55 -16.11
N GLY A 410 -30.20 -2.26 -16.22
CA GLY A 410 -28.87 -1.71 -15.96
C GLY A 410 -27.83 -1.91 -17.08
N ARG A 411 -28.19 -2.55 -18.21
CA ARG A 411 -27.26 -2.88 -19.31
C ARG A 411 -26.47 -1.67 -19.81
N ARG A 412 -27.11 -0.53 -20.06
CA ARG A 412 -26.43 0.69 -20.55
C ARG A 412 -25.36 1.21 -19.58
N ARG A 413 -25.64 1.17 -18.27
CA ARG A 413 -24.68 1.58 -17.25
C ARG A 413 -23.53 0.59 -17.09
N HIS A 414 -23.83 -0.70 -17.20
CA HIS A 414 -22.81 -1.75 -17.18
C HIS A 414 -21.86 -1.64 -18.38
N GLU A 415 -22.38 -1.43 -19.58
CA GLU A 415 -21.60 -1.24 -20.80
C GLU A 415 -20.76 0.06 -20.74
N ALA A 416 -21.28 1.12 -20.14
CA ALA A 416 -20.53 2.36 -19.92
C ALA A 416 -19.37 2.15 -18.93
N LEU A 417 -19.63 1.45 -17.82
CA LEU A 417 -18.62 1.10 -16.82
C LEU A 417 -17.55 0.17 -17.44
N GLY A 418 -17.97 -0.84 -18.21
CA GLY A 418 -17.04 -1.72 -18.92
C GLY A 418 -16.06 -0.96 -19.79
N ARG A 419 -16.55 0.01 -20.58
CA ARG A 419 -15.71 0.86 -21.42
C ARG A 419 -14.73 1.73 -20.63
N GLU A 420 -15.13 2.25 -19.47
CA GLU A 420 -14.20 3.00 -18.60
C GLU A 420 -13.11 2.10 -18.00
N LEU A 421 -13.49 0.90 -17.55
CA LEU A 421 -12.53 -0.08 -17.03
C LEU A 421 -11.57 -0.59 -18.12
N GLU A 422 -12.06 -0.82 -19.34
CA GLU A 422 -11.23 -1.19 -20.49
C GLU A 422 -10.22 -0.09 -20.86
N LYS A 423 -10.64 1.18 -20.82
CA LYS A 423 -9.71 2.30 -21.06
C LYS A 423 -8.57 2.34 -20.04
N ILE A 424 -8.88 2.18 -18.76
CA ILE A 424 -7.85 2.19 -17.69
C ILE A 424 -6.93 0.99 -17.85
N ARG A 425 -7.49 -0.18 -18.15
CA ARG A 425 -6.71 -1.39 -18.43
C ARG A 425 -5.77 -1.18 -19.61
N ALA A 426 -6.27 -0.62 -20.70
CA ALA A 426 -5.45 -0.31 -21.88
C ALA A 426 -4.34 0.71 -21.58
N ILE A 427 -4.60 1.71 -20.72
CA ILE A 427 -3.57 2.68 -20.28
C ILE A 427 -2.50 2.00 -19.43
N ASN A 428 -2.88 1.12 -18.51
CA ASN A 428 -1.94 0.40 -17.66
C ASN A 428 -1.12 -0.61 -18.50
N GLU A 429 -1.77 -1.38 -19.36
CA GLU A 429 -1.10 -2.30 -20.31
C GLU A 429 -0.16 -1.55 -21.25
N ALA A 430 -0.56 -0.38 -21.74
CA ALA A 430 0.32 0.45 -22.58
C ALA A 430 1.53 0.98 -21.79
N ARG A 431 1.35 1.35 -20.51
CA ARG A 431 2.44 1.80 -19.66
C ARG A 431 3.42 0.67 -19.32
N GLU A 432 2.89 -0.52 -18.98
CA GLU A 432 3.71 -1.73 -18.78
C GLU A 432 4.45 -2.13 -20.05
N HIS A 433 3.77 -2.11 -21.18
CA HIS A 433 4.38 -2.42 -22.47
C HIS A 433 5.46 -1.39 -22.87
N GLN A 434 5.21 -0.11 -22.62
CA GLN A 434 6.21 0.93 -22.86
C GLN A 434 7.45 0.71 -21.98
N HIS A 435 7.26 0.37 -20.70
CA HIS A 435 8.37 0.07 -19.81
C HIS A 435 9.16 -1.18 -20.25
N GLN A 436 8.47 -2.22 -20.72
CA GLN A 436 9.10 -3.40 -21.30
C GLN A 436 9.89 -3.07 -22.58
N LEU A 437 9.34 -2.20 -23.46
CA LEU A 437 10.04 -1.74 -24.67
C LEU A 437 11.29 -0.93 -24.33
N GLU A 438 11.22 -0.02 -23.37
CA GLU A 438 12.39 0.75 -22.89
C GLU A 438 13.48 -0.17 -22.34
N MET A 439 13.09 -1.22 -21.61
CA MET A 439 14.01 -2.24 -21.08
C MET A 439 14.61 -3.06 -22.22
N GLN A 440 13.79 -3.51 -23.16
CA GLN A 440 14.25 -4.28 -24.33
C GLN A 440 15.20 -3.47 -25.19
N GLU A 441 14.90 -2.21 -25.47
CA GLU A 441 15.75 -1.29 -26.22
C GLU A 441 17.11 -1.08 -25.51
N LEU A 442 17.09 -0.99 -24.18
CA LEU A 442 18.32 -0.90 -23.39
C LEU A 442 19.18 -2.16 -23.51
N ILE A 443 18.56 -3.35 -23.45
CA ILE A 443 19.25 -4.64 -23.57
C ILE A 443 19.77 -4.85 -25.01
N GLU A 444 18.99 -4.49 -26.03
CA GLU A 444 19.40 -4.55 -27.43
C GLU A 444 20.56 -3.59 -27.72
N THR A 445 20.49 -2.38 -27.19
CA THR A 445 21.57 -1.39 -27.33
C THR A 445 22.82 -1.78 -26.57
N PHE A 446 22.66 -2.38 -25.39
CA PHE A 446 23.76 -2.77 -24.50
C PHE A 446 23.61 -4.25 -24.07
N PRO A 447 24.06 -5.21 -24.88
CA PRO A 447 23.90 -6.65 -24.60
C PRO A 447 24.54 -7.12 -23.29
N LEU A 448 25.40 -6.29 -22.70
CA LEU A 448 25.99 -6.50 -21.40
C LEU A 448 24.93 -6.67 -20.30
N PHE A 449 23.78 -5.97 -20.42
CA PHE A 449 22.71 -6.01 -19.44
C PHE A 449 21.85 -7.28 -19.51
N ALA A 450 21.85 -7.99 -20.63
CA ALA A 450 21.19 -9.29 -20.75
C ALA A 450 21.78 -10.37 -19.82
N LYS A 451 22.98 -10.12 -19.24
CA LYS A 451 23.64 -11.05 -18.28
C LYS A 451 23.16 -10.89 -16.85
N VAL A 452 22.25 -9.97 -16.60
CA VAL A 452 21.70 -9.63 -15.27
C VAL A 452 20.22 -10.03 -15.25
N ASP A 453 19.72 -10.49 -14.11
CA ASP A 453 18.31 -10.84 -13.91
C ASP A 453 17.38 -9.63 -14.01
N GLU A 454 16.09 -9.85 -14.31
CA GLU A 454 15.11 -8.77 -14.54
C GLU A 454 15.01 -7.76 -13.40
N ASP A 455 14.95 -8.23 -12.14
CA ASP A 455 14.89 -7.34 -10.96
C ASP A 455 16.12 -6.44 -10.88
N SER A 456 17.29 -6.95 -11.24
CA SER A 456 18.55 -6.22 -11.25
C SER A 456 18.69 -5.29 -12.46
N GLN A 457 18.04 -5.59 -13.57
CA GLN A 457 17.95 -4.69 -14.73
C GLN A 457 17.12 -3.46 -14.38
N GLU A 458 16.00 -3.62 -13.68
CA GLU A 458 15.20 -2.50 -13.17
C GLU A 458 16.00 -1.63 -12.18
N GLU A 459 16.74 -2.26 -11.24
CA GLU A 459 17.63 -1.54 -10.31
C GLU A 459 18.68 -0.72 -11.09
N LEU A 460 19.25 -1.28 -12.16
CA LEU A 460 20.25 -0.62 -12.97
C LEU A 460 19.70 0.60 -13.71
N LEU A 461 18.48 0.52 -14.25
CA LEU A 461 17.82 1.67 -14.90
C LEU A 461 17.68 2.86 -13.96
N LEU A 462 17.36 2.62 -12.69
CA LEU A 462 17.22 3.67 -11.68
C LEU A 462 18.55 4.34 -11.30
N LEU A 463 19.66 3.64 -11.54
CA LEU A 463 21.01 4.15 -11.25
C LEU A 463 21.59 5.01 -12.38
N PHE A 464 21.05 4.89 -13.60
CA PHE A 464 21.50 5.68 -14.73
C PHE A 464 21.10 7.15 -14.62
N ARG A 465 22.04 8.01 -15.02
CA ARG A 465 21.78 9.44 -15.20
C ARG A 465 21.91 9.80 -16.67
N PRO A 466 20.86 10.35 -17.28
CA PRO A 466 20.97 10.86 -18.64
C PRO A 466 21.91 12.07 -18.67
N LYS A 467 22.81 12.09 -19.64
CA LYS A 467 23.71 13.19 -19.93
C LYS A 467 23.77 13.41 -21.43
N SER A 468 23.85 14.65 -21.88
CA SER A 468 24.04 15.00 -23.29
C SER A 468 25.31 15.79 -23.48
N ALA A 469 25.87 15.74 -24.68
CA ALA A 469 26.98 16.56 -25.10
C ALA A 469 26.79 17.10 -26.53
N LEU A 470 27.22 18.32 -26.75
CA LEU A 470 27.20 18.97 -28.05
C LEU A 470 28.41 18.57 -28.89
N PRO A 471 28.33 18.64 -30.24
CA PRO A 471 29.47 18.38 -31.11
C PRO A 471 30.70 19.23 -30.71
N GLY A 472 31.87 18.59 -30.59
CA GLY A 472 33.12 19.18 -30.13
C GLY A 472 33.27 19.28 -28.61
N GLU A 473 32.25 18.94 -27.84
CA GLU A 473 32.34 18.94 -26.37
C GLU A 473 33.19 17.78 -25.88
N ARG A 474 34.08 18.08 -24.94
CA ARG A 474 34.94 17.08 -24.31
C ARG A 474 34.19 16.42 -23.13
N VAL A 475 33.71 15.21 -23.33
CA VAL A 475 32.93 14.42 -22.35
C VAL A 475 33.84 13.92 -21.21
N ILE A 476 35.03 13.46 -21.55
CA ILE A 476 36.06 12.99 -20.59
C ILE A 476 37.39 13.69 -20.91
N ARG A 477 38.11 14.11 -19.85
CA ARG A 477 39.47 14.65 -19.96
C ARG A 477 40.52 13.66 -19.43
N LYS A 478 41.58 13.47 -20.17
CA LYS A 478 42.74 12.69 -19.74
C LYS A 478 43.33 13.27 -18.45
N GLY A 479 43.61 12.41 -17.49
CA GLY A 479 44.17 12.80 -16.19
C GLY A 479 43.13 13.12 -15.12
N ASP A 480 41.84 13.30 -15.44
CA ASP A 480 40.79 13.51 -14.46
C ASP A 480 40.51 12.22 -13.66
N ARG A 481 39.90 12.36 -12.49
CA ARG A 481 39.37 11.20 -11.75
C ARG A 481 38.19 10.62 -12.50
N GLY A 482 38.10 9.29 -12.60
CA GLY A 482 36.94 8.64 -13.17
C GLY A 482 35.71 8.90 -12.30
N ASP A 483 34.71 9.57 -12.84
CA ASP A 483 33.44 9.95 -12.20
C ASP A 483 32.33 8.95 -12.45
N GLY A 484 32.36 8.25 -13.59
CA GLY A 484 31.34 7.27 -13.98
C GLY A 484 31.73 6.46 -15.20
N LEU A 485 30.88 5.48 -15.51
CA LEU A 485 30.88 4.69 -16.74
C LEU A 485 29.82 5.29 -17.67
N TYR A 486 30.20 5.59 -18.90
CA TYR A 486 29.36 6.23 -19.89
C TYR A 486 28.92 5.21 -20.93
N PHE A 487 27.63 5.06 -21.14
CA PHE A 487 27.00 4.26 -22.19
C PHE A 487 26.46 5.19 -23.27
N LEU A 488 26.92 5.04 -24.50
CA LEU A 488 26.50 5.89 -25.62
C LEU A 488 25.18 5.38 -26.20
N SER A 489 24.10 6.13 -25.94
CA SER A 489 22.75 5.80 -26.43
C SER A 489 22.52 6.28 -27.86
N SER A 490 23.02 7.50 -28.19
CA SER A 490 22.91 8.06 -29.53
C SER A 490 24.05 9.01 -29.84
N GLY A 491 24.33 9.24 -31.12
CA GLY A 491 25.45 10.06 -31.59
C GLY A 491 26.74 9.27 -31.75
N ALA A 492 27.88 9.96 -31.90
CA ALA A 492 29.19 9.36 -32.02
C ALA A 492 30.22 10.13 -31.19
N VAL A 493 31.15 9.43 -30.55
CA VAL A 493 32.29 10.04 -29.85
C VAL A 493 33.60 9.49 -30.35
N GLU A 494 34.67 10.28 -30.20
CA GLU A 494 36.02 9.86 -30.50
C GLU A 494 36.87 9.79 -29.24
N VAL A 495 37.54 8.65 -29.03
CA VAL A 495 38.57 8.51 -27.99
C VAL A 495 39.90 8.95 -28.59
N GLN A 496 40.47 10.05 -28.09
CA GLN A 496 41.73 10.64 -28.57
C GLN A 496 42.91 9.86 -28.00
N LEU A 497 43.57 9.08 -28.84
CA LEU A 497 44.77 8.33 -28.52
C LEU A 497 45.99 8.90 -29.26
N PRO A 498 47.24 8.64 -28.80
CA PRO A 498 48.45 9.13 -29.47
C PRO A 498 48.59 8.68 -30.93
N ASP A 499 48.02 7.52 -31.26
CA ASP A 499 48.09 6.89 -32.58
C ASP A 499 46.89 7.21 -33.48
N GLY A 500 46.06 8.15 -33.09
CA GLY A 500 44.87 8.59 -33.80
C GLY A 500 43.55 8.36 -33.02
N PRO A 501 42.48 9.07 -33.39
CA PRO A 501 41.19 8.94 -32.75
C PRO A 501 40.55 7.59 -33.07
N ILE A 502 39.82 7.04 -32.08
CA ILE A 502 38.98 5.83 -32.24
C ILE A 502 37.53 6.27 -32.13
N PRO A 503 36.73 6.11 -33.19
CA PRO A 503 35.30 6.38 -33.11
C PRO A 503 34.57 5.29 -32.30
N LEU A 504 33.58 5.69 -31.50
CA LEU A 504 32.64 4.83 -30.81
C LEU A 504 31.22 5.20 -31.24
N GLU A 505 30.44 4.17 -31.56
CA GLU A 505 29.07 4.25 -32.03
C GLU A 505 28.06 3.92 -30.91
N PRO A 506 26.78 4.18 -31.06
CA PRO A 506 25.73 3.78 -30.12
C PRO A 506 25.85 2.30 -29.75
N GLY A 507 25.60 1.97 -28.48
CA GLY A 507 25.87 0.64 -27.91
C GLY A 507 27.25 0.46 -27.32
N ALA A 508 28.20 1.36 -27.60
CA ALA A 508 29.49 1.37 -26.95
C ALA A 508 29.42 2.00 -25.54
N PHE A 509 30.32 1.56 -24.66
CA PHE A 509 30.54 2.24 -23.38
C PHE A 509 32.02 2.58 -23.23
N PHE A 510 32.33 3.56 -22.39
CA PHE A 510 33.67 4.04 -22.15
C PHE A 510 33.86 4.60 -20.74
N GLY A 511 35.10 4.71 -20.31
CA GLY A 511 35.45 5.21 -18.98
C GLY A 511 35.62 4.12 -17.93
N GLU A 512 35.45 2.85 -18.28
CA GLU A 512 35.60 1.68 -17.42
C GLU A 512 37.01 1.52 -16.82
N MET A 513 38.04 1.82 -17.59
CA MET A 513 39.44 1.62 -17.18
C MET A 513 39.78 2.36 -15.90
N ALA A 514 39.38 3.63 -15.80
CA ALA A 514 39.63 4.44 -14.62
C ALA A 514 38.80 3.99 -13.39
N LEU A 515 37.66 3.38 -13.62
CA LEU A 515 36.81 2.85 -12.54
C LEU A 515 37.36 1.54 -11.99
N LEU A 516 37.75 0.63 -12.88
CA LEU A 516 38.26 -0.70 -12.51
C LEU A 516 39.65 -0.63 -11.86
N SER A 517 40.55 0.23 -12.39
CA SER A 517 41.89 0.39 -11.85
C SER A 517 41.98 1.34 -10.64
N GLY A 518 40.91 2.09 -10.35
CA GLY A 518 40.98 3.18 -9.37
C GLY A 518 41.83 4.37 -9.79
N GLY A 519 42.32 4.35 -11.03
CA GLY A 519 43.23 5.34 -11.59
C GLY A 519 42.57 6.60 -12.16
N ARG A 520 43.34 7.31 -12.97
CA ARG A 520 42.92 8.50 -13.71
C ARG A 520 42.46 8.12 -15.12
N ARG A 521 41.69 8.99 -15.76
CA ARG A 521 41.25 8.85 -17.16
C ARG A 521 42.48 8.76 -18.08
N THR A 522 42.49 7.75 -18.94
CA THR A 522 43.64 7.43 -19.81
C THR A 522 43.65 8.20 -21.12
N ALA A 523 42.50 8.67 -21.58
CA ALA A 523 42.33 9.39 -22.84
C ALA A 523 41.26 10.49 -22.71
N ASP A 524 41.33 11.48 -23.62
CA ASP A 524 40.23 12.40 -23.87
C ASP A 524 39.13 11.69 -24.70
N VAL A 525 37.87 12.00 -24.43
CA VAL A 525 36.72 11.57 -25.24
C VAL A 525 35.94 12.81 -25.67
N VAL A 526 35.77 12.99 -26.98
CA VAL A 526 35.14 14.17 -27.59
C VAL A 526 33.92 13.74 -28.37
N ALA A 527 32.81 14.45 -28.20
CA ALA A 527 31.60 14.23 -28.98
C ALA A 527 31.79 14.73 -30.42
N VAL A 528 31.51 13.87 -31.39
CA VAL A 528 31.55 14.21 -32.81
C VAL A 528 30.22 14.77 -33.25
N ASP A 529 29.15 14.20 -32.74
CA ASP A 529 27.79 14.57 -32.97
C ASP A 529 27.10 15.01 -31.68
N PHE A 530 25.78 15.36 -31.77
CA PHE A 530 24.97 15.48 -30.58
C PHE A 530 24.81 14.10 -29.96
N CYS A 531 25.39 13.91 -28.77
CA CYS A 531 25.42 12.63 -28.10
C CYS A 531 24.50 12.61 -26.89
N GLN A 532 23.87 11.45 -26.69
CA GLN A 532 23.16 11.12 -25.45
C GLN A 532 23.84 9.93 -24.77
N PHE A 533 23.98 10.04 -23.46
CA PHE A 533 24.63 9.03 -22.64
C PHE A 533 23.74 8.63 -21.46
N LEU A 534 23.83 7.36 -21.09
CA LEU A 534 23.44 6.86 -19.79
C LEU A 534 24.71 6.72 -18.94
N VAL A 535 24.79 7.47 -17.86
CA VAL A 535 25.98 7.52 -17.00
C VAL A 535 25.71 6.76 -15.71
N LEU A 536 26.52 5.74 -15.43
CA LEU A 536 26.55 5.06 -14.15
C LEU A 536 27.70 5.66 -13.32
N GLU A 537 27.35 6.40 -12.26
CA GLU A 537 28.35 7.05 -11.40
C GLU A 537 29.28 6.03 -10.74
N ARG A 538 30.52 6.43 -10.43
CA ARG A 538 31.54 5.56 -9.81
C ARG A 538 31.03 4.79 -8.59
N ARG A 539 30.28 5.46 -7.71
CA ARG A 539 29.73 4.87 -6.50
C ARG A 539 28.75 3.76 -6.85
N ASP A 540 27.83 4.07 -7.75
CA ASP A 540 26.73 3.17 -8.16
C ASP A 540 27.30 1.98 -8.96
N PHE A 541 28.29 2.21 -9.83
CA PHE A 541 29.03 1.17 -10.54
C PHE A 541 29.71 0.19 -9.58
N ASN A 542 30.46 0.69 -8.60
CA ASN A 542 31.17 -0.15 -7.63
C ASN A 542 30.18 -0.98 -6.79
N MET A 543 29.09 -0.38 -6.39
CA MET A 543 28.04 -1.04 -5.60
C MET A 543 27.33 -2.11 -6.41
N PHE A 544 26.91 -1.78 -7.62
CA PHE A 544 26.18 -2.70 -8.49
C PHE A 544 27.08 -3.89 -8.93
N THR A 545 28.33 -3.63 -9.29
CA THR A 545 29.28 -4.69 -9.67
C THR A 545 29.74 -5.55 -8.48
N ALA A 546 29.67 -5.06 -7.25
CA ALA A 546 29.89 -5.87 -6.05
C ALA A 546 28.76 -6.88 -5.82
N LYS A 547 27.51 -6.49 -6.12
CA LYS A 547 26.34 -7.37 -6.07
C LYS A 547 26.29 -8.39 -7.24
N HIS A 548 26.78 -7.96 -8.43
CA HIS A 548 26.66 -8.72 -9.67
C HIS A 548 28.06 -9.06 -10.23
N PRO A 549 28.74 -10.12 -9.71
CA PRO A 549 30.09 -10.52 -10.13
C PRO A 549 30.21 -10.80 -11.63
N ILE A 550 29.15 -11.32 -12.25
CA ILE A 550 29.08 -11.64 -13.69
C ILE A 550 29.26 -10.37 -14.52
N LEU A 551 28.58 -9.28 -14.15
CA LEU A 551 28.71 -7.99 -14.84
C LEU A 551 30.11 -7.40 -14.65
N ARG A 552 30.64 -7.48 -13.41
CA ARG A 552 32.01 -7.05 -13.12
C ARG A 552 33.04 -7.77 -13.98
N GLN A 553 32.90 -9.09 -14.11
CA GLN A 553 33.77 -9.91 -14.94
C GLN A 553 33.66 -9.50 -16.41
N ALA A 554 32.46 -9.33 -16.94
CA ALA A 554 32.23 -8.95 -18.32
C ALA A 554 32.82 -7.56 -18.66
N VAL A 555 32.63 -6.56 -17.77
CA VAL A 555 33.23 -5.22 -17.95
C VAL A 555 34.76 -5.31 -17.85
N SER A 556 35.29 -6.13 -16.94
CA SER A 556 36.75 -6.32 -16.78
C SER A 556 37.38 -7.03 -17.98
N GLU A 557 36.73 -8.01 -18.56
CA GLU A 557 37.19 -8.71 -19.78
C GLU A 557 37.27 -7.74 -20.96
N MET A 558 36.22 -6.96 -21.21
CA MET A 558 36.21 -5.96 -22.27
C MET A 558 37.24 -4.85 -22.07
N ALA A 559 37.47 -4.40 -20.82
CA ALA A 559 38.52 -3.44 -20.49
C ALA A 559 39.93 -4.02 -20.79
N ARG A 560 40.13 -5.32 -20.51
CA ARG A 560 41.39 -6.02 -20.81
C ARG A 560 41.63 -6.14 -22.32
N GLU A 561 40.63 -6.56 -23.09
CA GLU A 561 40.72 -6.63 -24.55
C GLU A 561 41.07 -5.28 -25.18
N ARG A 562 40.45 -4.20 -24.72
CA ARG A 562 40.75 -2.85 -25.17
C ARG A 562 42.19 -2.42 -24.83
N THR A 563 42.66 -2.81 -23.65
CA THR A 563 44.05 -2.52 -23.23
C THR A 563 45.05 -3.26 -24.11
N GLU A 564 44.82 -4.54 -24.38
CA GLU A 564 45.65 -5.37 -25.27
C GLU A 564 45.67 -4.81 -26.70
N MET A 565 44.50 -4.42 -27.23
CA MET A 565 44.43 -3.75 -28.57
C MET A 565 45.21 -2.45 -28.61
N ASN A 566 45.12 -1.63 -27.58
CA ASN A 566 45.89 -0.38 -27.51
C ASN A 566 47.39 -0.61 -27.47
N VAL A 567 47.86 -1.63 -26.73
CA VAL A 567 49.29 -2.00 -26.68
C VAL A 567 49.77 -2.53 -28.02
N MET A 568 48.98 -3.39 -28.71
CA MET A 568 49.33 -3.89 -30.05
C MET A 568 49.41 -2.79 -31.09
N ARG A 569 48.54 -1.77 -31.02
CA ARG A 569 48.60 -0.57 -31.90
C ARG A 569 49.86 0.24 -31.65
N GLN A 570 50.19 0.51 -30.39
CA GLN A 570 51.43 1.21 -30.03
C GLN A 570 52.69 0.48 -30.51
N GLN A 571 52.73 -0.84 -30.48
CA GLN A 571 53.82 -1.64 -30.99
C GLN A 571 53.95 -1.59 -32.52
N ARG A 572 52.82 -1.43 -33.25
CA ARG A 572 52.82 -1.29 -34.72
C ARG A 572 53.18 0.11 -35.19
N SER A 573 52.99 1.14 -34.38
CA SER A 573 53.29 2.53 -34.71
C SER A 573 54.73 2.95 -34.36
N GLN A 574 55.52 2.09 -33.67
CA GLN A 574 56.96 2.33 -33.51
C GLN A 574 57.68 1.91 -34.80
N PRO A 575 58.26 2.85 -35.57
CA PRO A 575 59.05 2.46 -36.73
C PRO A 575 60.24 1.60 -36.26
N SER A 576 60.43 0.48 -36.93
CA SER A 576 61.58 -0.41 -36.74
C SER A 576 62.88 0.39 -36.93
N SER A 577 63.41 0.93 -35.86
CA SER A 577 64.74 1.51 -35.80
C SER A 577 65.78 0.38 -35.62
N VAL A 578 65.91 -0.51 -36.61
CA VAL A 578 67.07 -1.40 -36.73
C VAL A 578 67.30 -1.63 -38.22
N ALA A 579 68.11 -0.77 -38.82
CA ALA A 579 69.02 -1.14 -39.91
C ALA A 579 69.82 0.08 -40.40
N SER A 580 70.89 0.35 -39.78
CA SER A 580 72.14 0.75 -40.50
C SER A 580 73.30 0.73 -39.53
#